data_4431c98ddc32c016a643840a8919c19f
#
_entry.id   4431c98ddc32c016a643840a8919c19f
#
_cell.length_a   1.000
_cell.length_b   1.000
_cell.length_c   1.000
_cell.angle_alpha   90.00
_cell.angle_beta   90.00
_cell.angle_gamma   90.00
#
_symmetry.space_group_name_H-M   'P 1'
#
loop_
_entity.id
_entity.type
_entity.pdbx_description
1 polymer ?
#
loop_
_entity_poly.entity_id
_entity_poly.type
_entity_poly.pdbx_seq_one_letter_code
_entity_poly.pdbx_strand_id
1 'polypeptide(L)'
;EQGFQNAVAGASEAIVVTTPEMSAIRDADRIIGLLESKEEIKSYKLLLNRVRPSLIKSNEMMGVDDVVEILSCPLVGIIPEDTGIITSTNKGEPIVNDENALAGKAYRNVAQRILGEEVPFLDLDEPKGFMAKIKNAFAKLKAKV
;
A
#
# COMPACT_ATOMS: atom_id res chain seq x y z
N GLU A 1 -16.29 14.75 -2.84
CA GLU A 1 -15.85 15.68 -1.78
C GLU A 1 -16.49 15.35 -0.43
N GLN A 2 -17.82 15.21 -0.37
CA GLN A 2 -18.52 14.84 0.88
C GLN A 2 -18.09 13.48 1.44
N GLY A 3 -17.89 12.49 0.58
CA GLY A 3 -17.42 11.15 1.00
C GLY A 3 -16.04 11.19 1.66
N PHE A 4 -15.12 12.00 1.14
CA PHE A 4 -13.80 12.20 1.75
C PHE A 4 -13.94 12.87 3.13
N GLN A 5 -14.74 13.95 3.25
CA GLN A 5 -14.94 14.63 4.52
C GLN A 5 -15.50 13.69 5.60
N ASN A 6 -16.46 12.85 5.22
CA ASN A 6 -17.03 11.86 6.14
C ASN A 6 -16.00 10.78 6.54
N ALA A 7 -15.15 10.36 5.62
CA ALA A 7 -14.14 9.34 5.89
C ALA A 7 -13.05 9.81 6.86
N VAL A 8 -12.66 11.10 6.79
CA VAL A 8 -11.61 11.67 7.66
C VAL A 8 -12.13 12.28 8.94
N ALA A 9 -13.45 12.41 9.10
CA ALA A 9 -14.04 12.99 10.30
C ALA A 9 -13.65 12.22 11.56
N GLY A 10 -12.90 12.88 12.47
CA GLY A 10 -12.42 12.30 13.71
C GLY A 10 -11.22 11.34 13.56
N ALA A 11 -10.66 11.20 12.36
CA ALA A 11 -9.45 10.42 12.16
C ALA A 11 -8.21 11.24 12.52
N SER A 12 -7.21 10.61 13.14
CA SER A 12 -5.87 11.18 13.36
C SER A 12 -4.81 10.57 12.46
N GLU A 13 -5.11 9.41 11.86
CA GLU A 13 -4.23 8.68 10.94
C GLU A 13 -5.03 8.18 9.74
N ALA A 14 -4.35 8.05 8.59
CA ALA A 14 -4.98 7.57 7.36
C ALA A 14 -4.14 6.50 6.66
N ILE A 15 -4.82 5.59 5.98
CA ILE A 15 -4.19 4.66 5.03
C ILE A 15 -4.78 4.96 3.65
N VAL A 16 -3.91 5.41 2.75
CA VAL A 16 -4.27 5.63 1.35
C VAL A 16 -4.09 4.32 0.61
N VAL A 17 -5.19 3.75 0.13
CA VAL A 17 -5.18 2.50 -0.63
C VAL A 17 -5.32 2.82 -2.10
N THR A 18 -4.37 2.38 -2.91
CA THR A 18 -4.40 2.55 -4.36
C THR A 18 -3.87 1.31 -5.08
N THR A 19 -3.99 1.28 -6.38
CA THR A 19 -3.43 0.25 -7.26
C THR A 19 -2.35 0.88 -8.14
N PRO A 20 -1.39 0.10 -8.69
CA PRO A 20 -0.30 0.67 -9.48
C PRO A 20 -0.69 1.01 -10.93
N GLU A 21 -1.91 1.49 -11.14
CA GLU A 21 -2.37 2.07 -12.41
C GLU A 21 -2.31 3.60 -12.36
N MET A 22 -1.90 4.22 -13.44
CA MET A 22 -1.67 5.66 -13.52
C MET A 22 -2.87 6.52 -13.10
N SER A 23 -4.09 6.10 -13.43
CA SER A 23 -5.32 6.81 -13.03
C SER A 23 -5.52 6.77 -11.51
N ALA A 24 -5.34 5.59 -10.91
CA ALA A 24 -5.48 5.40 -9.47
C ALA A 24 -4.39 6.15 -8.68
N ILE A 25 -3.17 6.21 -9.22
CA ILE A 25 -2.06 6.97 -8.63
C ILE A 25 -2.35 8.47 -8.63
N ARG A 26 -2.89 9.02 -9.73
CA ARG A 26 -3.30 10.43 -9.78
C ARG A 26 -4.40 10.76 -8.77
N ASP A 27 -5.34 9.85 -8.58
CA ASP A 27 -6.40 10.02 -7.58
C ASP A 27 -5.83 9.94 -6.15
N ALA A 28 -4.90 9.01 -5.90
CA ALA A 28 -4.20 8.90 -4.62
C ALA A 28 -3.38 10.16 -4.30
N ASP A 29 -2.65 10.71 -5.27
CA ASP A 29 -1.88 11.95 -5.13
C ASP A 29 -2.79 13.12 -4.71
N ARG A 30 -3.94 13.25 -5.36
CA ARG A 30 -4.96 14.26 -5.00
C ARG A 30 -5.48 14.07 -3.58
N ILE A 31 -5.73 12.82 -3.16
CA ILE A 31 -6.19 12.51 -1.79
C ILE A 31 -5.09 12.81 -0.77
N ILE A 32 -3.82 12.50 -1.06
CA ILE A 32 -2.68 12.84 -0.20
C ILE A 32 -2.61 14.35 0.01
N GLY A 33 -2.69 15.15 -1.06
CA GLY A 33 -2.71 16.61 -0.94
C GLY A 33 -3.89 17.13 -0.09
N LEU A 34 -5.04 16.49 -0.14
CA LEU A 34 -6.17 16.82 0.75
C LEU A 34 -5.91 16.42 2.20
N LEU A 35 -5.26 15.28 2.47
CA LEU A 35 -4.88 14.86 3.82
C LEU A 35 -3.87 15.82 4.43
N GLU A 36 -2.87 16.25 3.67
CA GLU A 36 -1.85 17.21 4.10
C GLU A 36 -2.43 18.58 4.50
N SER A 37 -3.57 18.94 3.93
CA SER A 37 -4.28 20.18 4.28
C SER A 37 -5.10 20.09 5.58
N LYS A 38 -5.18 18.90 6.21
CA LYS A 38 -5.97 18.64 7.41
C LYS A 38 -5.08 18.58 8.65
N GLU A 39 -5.21 19.56 9.55
CA GLU A 39 -4.43 19.62 10.80
C GLU A 39 -4.68 18.43 11.74
N GLU A 40 -5.85 17.81 11.64
CA GLU A 40 -6.24 16.65 12.46
C GLU A 40 -5.48 15.37 12.08
N ILE A 41 -5.09 15.23 10.81
CA ILE A 41 -4.37 14.05 10.31
C ILE A 41 -2.87 14.20 10.65
N LYS A 42 -2.40 13.39 11.59
CA LYS A 42 -1.01 13.43 12.09
C LYS A 42 -0.07 12.57 11.26
N SER A 43 -0.60 11.50 10.66
CA SER A 43 0.18 10.62 9.79
C SER A 43 -0.69 9.95 8.73
N TYR A 44 -0.08 9.62 7.59
CA TYR A 44 -0.72 8.78 6.57
C TYR A 44 0.30 7.83 5.98
N LYS A 45 -0.19 6.69 5.49
CA LYS A 45 0.61 5.61 4.92
C LYS A 45 -0.02 5.10 3.65
N LEU A 46 0.81 4.60 2.74
CA LEU A 46 0.38 4.03 1.46
C LEU A 46 0.25 2.51 1.57
N LEU A 47 -0.84 1.98 1.05
CA LEU A 47 -1.04 0.55 0.80
C LEU A 47 -1.28 0.33 -0.69
N LEU A 48 -0.36 -0.37 -1.34
CA LEU A 48 -0.53 -0.78 -2.73
C LEU A 48 -1.28 -2.09 -2.81
N ASN A 49 -2.42 -2.07 -3.50
CA ASN A 49 -3.30 -3.22 -3.65
C ASN A 49 -3.28 -3.75 -5.09
N ARG A 50 -3.61 -5.03 -5.26
CA ARG A 50 -3.71 -5.71 -6.56
C ARG A 50 -2.44 -5.65 -7.40
N VAL A 51 -1.29 -5.75 -6.74
CA VAL A 51 0.01 -5.73 -7.40
C VAL A 51 0.21 -7.03 -8.18
N ARG A 52 0.57 -6.91 -9.45
CA ARG A 52 0.85 -8.05 -10.36
C ARG A 52 2.32 -8.03 -10.77
N PRO A 53 3.19 -8.83 -10.15
CA PRO A 53 4.61 -8.83 -10.46
C PRO A 53 4.93 -9.14 -11.92
N SER A 54 4.14 -9.98 -12.57
CA SER A 54 4.29 -10.29 -14.00
C SER A 54 4.12 -9.05 -14.90
N LEU A 55 3.15 -8.18 -14.59
CA LEU A 55 2.90 -6.96 -15.36
C LEU A 55 3.96 -5.88 -15.07
N ILE A 56 4.52 -5.86 -13.87
CA ILE A 56 5.66 -4.99 -13.56
C ILE A 56 6.88 -5.42 -14.37
N LYS A 57 7.17 -6.72 -14.45
CA LYS A 57 8.27 -7.27 -15.24
C LYS A 57 8.15 -6.99 -16.75
N SER A 58 6.93 -6.96 -17.27
CA SER A 58 6.65 -6.62 -18.69
C SER A 58 6.51 -5.12 -18.95
N ASN A 59 6.68 -4.26 -17.96
CA ASN A 59 6.46 -2.81 -18.02
C ASN A 59 5.01 -2.40 -18.37
N GLU A 60 4.06 -3.27 -18.10
CA GLU A 60 2.62 -3.01 -18.30
C GLU A 60 1.94 -2.46 -17.04
N MET A 61 2.62 -2.53 -15.89
CA MET A 61 2.22 -1.97 -14.61
C MET A 61 3.39 -1.21 -13.99
N MET A 62 3.10 -0.12 -13.31
CA MET A 62 4.11 0.68 -12.63
C MET A 62 4.76 -0.11 -11.48
N GLY A 63 6.07 0.03 -11.33
CA GLY A 63 6.81 -0.56 -10.22
C GLY A 63 6.43 0.08 -8.87
N VAL A 64 6.54 -0.70 -7.80
CA VAL A 64 6.23 -0.20 -6.45
C VAL A 64 7.12 1.00 -6.08
N ASP A 65 8.40 0.95 -6.45
CA ASP A 65 9.36 2.03 -6.20
C ASP A 65 8.93 3.33 -6.87
N ASP A 66 8.50 3.23 -8.14
CA ASP A 66 8.07 4.39 -8.91
C ASP A 66 6.82 5.03 -8.28
N VAL A 67 5.87 4.20 -7.82
CA VAL A 67 4.66 4.70 -7.15
C VAL A 67 5.01 5.39 -5.83
N VAL A 68 5.90 4.81 -5.03
CA VAL A 68 6.35 5.40 -3.76
C VAL A 68 7.09 6.71 -4.00
N GLU A 69 7.90 6.79 -5.06
CA GLU A 69 8.61 8.02 -5.43
C GLU A 69 7.64 9.12 -5.88
N ILE A 70 6.67 8.79 -6.73
CA ILE A 70 5.64 9.74 -7.21
C ILE A 70 4.79 10.28 -6.05
N LEU A 71 4.26 9.39 -5.21
CA LEU A 71 3.35 9.78 -4.14
C LEU A 71 4.06 10.34 -2.90
N SER A 72 5.37 10.14 -2.78
CA SER A 72 6.18 10.56 -1.62
C SER A 72 5.56 10.15 -0.27
N CYS A 73 4.82 9.04 -0.25
CA CYS A 73 4.04 8.54 0.88
C CYS A 73 4.67 7.26 1.46
N PRO A 74 4.86 7.16 2.80
CA PRO A 74 5.43 5.97 3.41
C PRO A 74 4.59 4.72 3.15
N LEU A 75 5.22 3.67 2.62
CA LEU A 75 4.56 2.41 2.30
C LEU A 75 4.34 1.56 3.56
N VAL A 76 3.11 1.13 3.82
CA VAL A 76 2.76 0.20 4.90
C VAL A 76 2.53 -1.22 4.39
N GLY A 77 2.17 -1.39 3.13
CA GLY A 77 1.91 -2.71 2.58
C GLY A 77 1.84 -2.80 1.07
N ILE A 78 2.11 -4.01 0.60
CA ILE A 78 1.97 -4.41 -0.80
C ILE A 78 1.11 -5.68 -0.79
N ILE A 79 -0.08 -5.60 -1.35
CA ILE A 79 -1.00 -6.73 -1.46
C ILE A 79 -0.97 -7.24 -2.90
N PRO A 80 -0.51 -8.46 -3.14
CA PRO A 80 -0.56 -9.04 -4.47
C PRO A 80 -2.00 -9.30 -4.92
N GLU A 81 -2.23 -9.29 -6.23
CA GLU A 81 -3.49 -9.80 -6.75
C GLU A 81 -3.57 -11.30 -6.50
N ASP A 82 -4.66 -11.73 -5.86
CA ASP A 82 -4.87 -13.11 -5.44
C ASP A 82 -6.32 -13.51 -5.69
N THR A 83 -6.52 -14.52 -6.55
CA THR A 83 -7.85 -15.04 -6.87
C THR A 83 -8.52 -15.69 -5.65
N GLY A 84 -7.75 -16.12 -4.67
CA GLY A 84 -8.23 -16.62 -3.38
C GLY A 84 -9.12 -15.62 -2.64
N ILE A 85 -8.89 -14.30 -2.83
CA ILE A 85 -9.74 -13.25 -2.25
C ILE A 85 -11.18 -13.39 -2.71
N ILE A 86 -11.40 -13.62 -4.00
CA ILE A 86 -12.77 -13.79 -4.57
C ILE A 86 -13.44 -15.02 -3.94
N THR A 87 -12.70 -16.13 -3.86
CA THR A 87 -13.22 -17.38 -3.30
C THR A 87 -13.56 -17.24 -1.82
N SER A 88 -12.68 -16.64 -1.03
CA SER A 88 -12.89 -16.45 0.40
C SER A 88 -14.05 -15.48 0.67
N THR A 89 -14.14 -14.39 -0.09
CA THR A 89 -15.25 -13.44 0.00
C THR A 89 -16.59 -14.11 -0.30
N ASN A 90 -16.67 -14.92 -1.35
CA ASN A 90 -17.89 -15.65 -1.69
C ASN A 90 -18.31 -16.66 -0.62
N LYS A 91 -17.36 -17.18 0.15
CA LYS A 91 -17.63 -18.08 1.29
C LYS A 91 -17.97 -17.34 2.58
N GLY A 92 -17.78 -16.00 2.61
CA GLY A 92 -17.89 -15.19 3.82
C GLY A 92 -16.71 -15.40 4.80
N GLU A 93 -15.57 -15.90 4.32
CA GLU A 93 -14.37 -16.16 5.11
C GLU A 93 -13.29 -15.13 4.73
N PRO A 94 -12.74 -14.36 5.69
CA PRO A 94 -11.65 -13.43 5.39
C PRO A 94 -10.39 -14.18 4.93
N ILE A 95 -9.75 -13.70 3.84
CA ILE A 95 -8.52 -14.31 3.29
C ILE A 95 -7.37 -14.36 4.30
N VAL A 96 -7.39 -13.52 5.32
CA VAL A 96 -6.38 -13.49 6.39
C VAL A 96 -6.38 -14.77 7.25
N ASN A 97 -7.45 -15.56 7.21
CA ASN A 97 -7.54 -16.83 7.91
C ASN A 97 -6.86 -17.98 7.14
N ASP A 98 -6.59 -17.80 5.85
CA ASP A 98 -5.84 -18.76 5.06
C ASP A 98 -4.33 -18.51 5.22
N GLU A 99 -3.64 -19.43 5.90
CA GLU A 99 -2.21 -19.34 6.14
C GLU A 99 -1.38 -19.50 4.86
N ASN A 100 -1.94 -20.14 3.83
CA ASN A 100 -1.26 -20.40 2.56
C ASN A 100 -1.48 -19.29 1.55
N ALA A 101 -2.50 -18.45 1.73
CA ALA A 101 -2.79 -17.35 0.82
C ALA A 101 -1.74 -16.23 0.96
N LEU A 102 -1.10 -15.89 -0.17
CA LEU A 102 -0.08 -14.84 -0.21
C LEU A 102 -0.67 -13.47 0.18
N ALA A 103 -1.85 -13.15 -0.32
CA ALA A 103 -2.57 -11.94 0.07
C ALA A 103 -2.94 -11.94 1.55
N GLY A 104 -3.37 -13.08 2.11
CA GLY A 104 -3.65 -13.22 3.54
C GLY A 104 -2.43 -12.92 4.39
N LYS A 105 -1.26 -13.45 4.01
CA LYS A 105 0.02 -13.13 4.68
C LYS A 105 0.38 -11.66 4.54
N ALA A 106 0.17 -11.06 3.36
CA ALA A 106 0.43 -9.65 3.12
C ALA A 106 -0.41 -8.75 4.05
N TYR A 107 -1.70 -9.02 4.21
CA TYR A 107 -2.59 -8.29 5.12
C TYR A 107 -2.17 -8.45 6.59
N ARG A 108 -1.80 -9.65 7.04
CA ARG A 108 -1.27 -9.86 8.40
C ARG A 108 -0.01 -9.02 8.65
N ASN A 109 0.92 -8.98 7.69
CA ASN A 109 2.13 -8.16 7.77
C ASN A 109 1.83 -6.66 7.81
N VAL A 110 0.78 -6.20 7.11
CA VAL A 110 0.30 -4.81 7.20
C VAL A 110 -0.17 -4.50 8.61
N ALA A 111 -0.98 -5.37 9.19
CA ALA A 111 -1.48 -5.19 10.57
C ALA A 111 -0.32 -5.09 11.58
N GLN A 112 0.68 -5.95 11.48
CA GLN A 112 1.87 -5.92 12.32
C GLN A 112 2.64 -4.58 12.19
N ARG A 113 2.82 -4.07 10.95
CA ARG A 113 3.47 -2.77 10.73
C ARG A 113 2.67 -1.60 11.28
N ILE A 114 1.33 -1.67 11.23
CA ILE A 114 0.48 -0.66 11.85
C ILE A 114 0.66 -0.66 13.37
N LEU A 115 0.87 -1.82 13.98
CA LEU A 115 1.18 -1.98 15.40
C LEU A 115 2.62 -1.59 15.77
N GLY A 116 3.44 -1.19 14.80
CA GLY A 116 4.81 -0.73 15.02
C GLY A 116 5.87 -1.84 14.93
N GLU A 117 5.50 -3.05 14.51
CA GLU A 117 6.46 -4.12 14.32
C GLU A 117 7.26 -3.95 13.03
N GLU A 118 8.55 -4.26 13.06
CA GLU A 118 9.41 -4.29 11.87
C GLU A 118 9.25 -5.63 11.14
N VAL A 119 8.35 -5.67 10.17
CA VAL A 119 8.11 -6.84 9.33
C VAL A 119 8.58 -6.56 7.91
N PRO A 120 9.45 -7.39 7.30
CA PRO A 120 9.89 -7.21 5.92
C PRO A 120 8.71 -7.37 4.95
N PHE A 121 8.78 -6.66 3.81
CA PHE A 121 7.83 -6.87 2.72
C PHE A 121 8.00 -8.27 2.14
N LEU A 122 6.91 -8.85 1.66
CA LEU A 122 6.96 -10.13 0.98
C LEU A 122 7.73 -9.99 -0.33
N ASP A 123 8.54 -11.00 -0.64
CA ASP A 123 9.12 -11.16 -1.96
C ASP A 123 8.01 -11.63 -2.91
N LEU A 124 7.69 -10.79 -3.88
CA LEU A 124 6.68 -11.06 -4.90
C LEU A 124 7.32 -11.45 -6.25
N ASP A 125 8.47 -12.15 -6.25
CA ASP A 125 9.25 -12.48 -7.44
C ASP A 125 9.79 -11.23 -8.19
N GLU A 126 9.98 -10.14 -7.51
CA GLU A 126 10.58 -8.93 -8.09
C GLU A 126 12.10 -9.09 -8.31
N PRO A 127 12.68 -8.37 -9.29
CA PRO A 127 14.12 -8.44 -9.55
C PRO A 127 14.95 -8.20 -8.29
N LYS A 128 16.02 -8.96 -8.10
CA LYS A 128 16.97 -8.79 -6.99
C LYS A 128 17.43 -7.32 -6.90
N GLY A 129 17.07 -6.63 -5.82
CA GLY A 129 17.38 -5.20 -5.64
C GLY A 129 16.18 -4.35 -5.20
N PHE A 130 14.96 -4.84 -5.38
CA PHE A 130 13.70 -4.19 -5.00
C PHE A 130 13.69 -3.75 -3.52
N MET A 131 14.02 -4.67 -2.61
CA MET A 131 14.05 -4.37 -1.16
C MET A 131 15.11 -3.33 -0.77
N ALA A 132 16.22 -3.27 -1.51
CA ALA A 132 17.28 -2.28 -1.27
C ALA A 132 16.80 -0.87 -1.69
N LYS A 133 16.06 -0.75 -2.79
CA LYS A 133 15.50 0.51 -3.26
C LYS A 133 14.41 1.04 -2.34
N ILE A 134 13.50 0.19 -1.86
CA ILE A 134 12.49 0.57 -0.87
C ILE A 134 13.16 1.11 0.40
N LYS A 135 14.17 0.40 0.95
CA LYS A 135 14.92 0.91 2.12
C LYS A 135 15.52 2.28 1.87
N ASN A 136 16.09 2.52 0.68
CA ASN A 136 16.69 3.79 0.32
C ASN A 136 15.64 4.90 0.14
N ALA A 137 14.47 4.60 -0.43
CA ALA A 137 13.36 5.54 -0.54
C ALA A 137 12.83 5.95 0.84
N PHE A 138 12.66 4.99 1.76
CA PHE A 138 12.28 5.26 3.15
C PHE A 138 13.33 6.09 3.90
N ALA A 139 14.61 5.81 3.70
CA ALA A 139 15.69 6.59 4.32
C ALA A 139 15.68 8.05 3.83
N LYS A 140 15.42 8.29 2.54
CA LYS A 140 15.29 9.64 1.98
C LYS A 140 14.07 10.39 2.50
N LEU A 141 12.93 9.71 2.70
CA LEU A 141 11.72 10.31 3.28
C LEU A 141 11.91 10.69 4.75
N LYS A 142 12.57 9.83 5.56
CA LYS A 142 12.91 10.14 6.96
C LYS A 142 13.90 11.29 7.10
N ALA A 143 14.74 11.54 6.10
CA ALA A 143 15.72 12.64 6.13
C ALA A 143 15.12 14.00 5.72
N LYS A 144 13.87 14.05 5.24
CA LYS A 144 13.14 15.27 4.86
C LYS A 144 12.17 15.77 5.94
N VAL A 145 12.03 15.04 7.03
CA VAL A 145 11.26 15.41 8.23
C VAL A 145 12.25 15.78 9.35
#